data_ca6329ff775c7d04bed71857692d6d07
#
_entry.id   ca6329ff775c7d04bed71857692d6d07
#
_cell.length_a   1.000
_cell.length_b   1.000
_cell.length_c   1.000
_cell.angle_alpha   90.00
_cell.angle_beta   90.00
_cell.angle_gamma   90.00
#
_symmetry.space_group_name_H-M   'P 1'
#
loop_
_entity.id
_entity.type
_entity.pdbx_description
1 polymer ?
#
loop_
_entity_poly.entity_id
_entity_poly.type
_entity_poly.pdbx_seq_one_letter_code
_entity_poly.pdbx_strand_id
1 'polypeptide(L)'
;MKVKNRIKKAEEFQSMIKKGTKAVNQSFVVYHQPKQGDETRIGISVSKKLGNAVHRNLYKRQVRMMCHELVDFKNTNYDMVLIIRFNYSSLSYEENKNNLEKLLIKAKIK
;
A
#
# COMPACT_ATOMS: atom_id res chain seq x y z
N MET A 1 -5.33 10.79 1.31
CA MET A 1 -4.47 10.63 0.13
C MET A 1 -5.11 11.32 -1.06
N LYS A 2 -4.40 12.23 -1.68
CA LYS A 2 -4.92 13.00 -2.82
C LYS A 2 -5.00 12.13 -4.07
N VAL A 3 -5.87 12.49 -5.03
CA VAL A 3 -6.03 11.75 -6.28
C VAL A 3 -4.71 11.61 -7.03
N LYS A 4 -3.90 12.68 -7.07
CA LYS A 4 -2.58 12.65 -7.75
C LYS A 4 -1.59 11.65 -7.13
N ASN A 5 -1.82 11.24 -5.89
CA ASN A 5 -0.95 10.28 -5.18
C ASN A 5 -1.44 8.85 -5.33
N ARG A 6 -2.41 8.59 -6.20
CA ARG A 6 -2.95 7.25 -6.43
C ARG A 6 -2.47 6.69 -7.76
N ILE A 7 -2.07 5.42 -7.75
CA ILE A 7 -1.84 4.67 -8.99
C ILE A 7 -3.18 4.06 -9.40
N LYS A 8 -3.68 4.43 -10.58
CA LYS A 8 -5.00 4.02 -11.06
C LYS A 8 -4.97 3.02 -12.21
N LYS A 9 -3.93 3.06 -13.03
CA LYS A 9 -3.87 2.23 -14.24
C LYS A 9 -3.45 0.81 -13.90
N ALA A 10 -4.23 -0.15 -14.38
CA ALA A 10 -3.93 -1.57 -14.19
C ALA A 10 -2.55 -1.96 -14.71
N GLU A 11 -2.13 -1.34 -15.82
CA GLU A 11 -0.80 -1.58 -16.42
C GLU A 11 0.33 -1.18 -15.49
N GLU A 12 0.19 -0.05 -14.80
CA GLU A 12 1.19 0.39 -13.82
C GLU A 12 1.29 -0.55 -12.63
N PHE A 13 0.13 -1.03 -12.13
CA PHE A 13 0.09 -2.03 -11.08
C PHE A 13 0.86 -3.28 -11.48
N GLN A 14 0.56 -3.81 -12.66
CA GLN A 14 1.20 -5.04 -13.14
C GLN A 14 2.70 -4.85 -13.35
N SER A 15 3.11 -3.72 -13.88
CA SER A 15 4.51 -3.41 -14.09
C SER A 15 5.27 -3.36 -12.76
N MET A 16 4.70 -2.74 -11.75
CA MET A 16 5.34 -2.64 -10.43
C MET A 16 5.42 -4.00 -9.73
N ILE A 17 4.41 -4.84 -9.89
CA ILE A 17 4.43 -6.20 -9.34
C ILE A 17 5.52 -7.03 -10.00
N LYS A 18 5.75 -6.85 -11.31
CA LYS A 18 6.79 -7.59 -12.03
C LYS A 18 8.19 -7.09 -11.74
N LYS A 19 8.39 -5.78 -11.65
CA LYS A 19 9.71 -5.15 -11.65
C LYS A 19 10.10 -4.55 -10.30
N GLY A 20 9.14 -4.28 -9.43
CA GLY A 20 9.39 -3.64 -8.16
C GLY A 20 10.07 -4.55 -7.16
N THR A 21 10.73 -3.94 -6.18
CA THR A 21 11.29 -4.66 -5.04
C THR A 21 10.18 -5.02 -4.08
N LYS A 22 10.16 -6.26 -3.62
CA LYS A 22 9.10 -6.83 -2.80
C LYS A 22 9.50 -6.95 -1.34
N ALA A 23 8.59 -6.58 -0.44
CA ALA A 23 8.69 -6.90 0.99
C ALA A 23 7.32 -7.37 1.49
N VAL A 24 7.30 -8.25 2.48
CA VAL A 24 6.09 -8.93 2.94
C VAL A 24 6.06 -9.00 4.46
N ASN A 25 4.88 -8.80 5.04
CA ASN A 25 4.60 -9.21 6.42
C ASN A 25 3.19 -9.82 6.50
N GLN A 26 2.65 -9.99 7.70
CA GLN A 26 1.37 -10.67 7.86
C GLN A 26 0.17 -9.88 7.31
N SER A 27 0.24 -8.54 7.25
CA SER A 27 -0.88 -7.68 6.80
C SER A 27 -0.77 -7.26 5.35
N PHE A 28 0.45 -7.10 4.82
CA PHE A 28 0.68 -6.49 3.52
C PHE A 28 1.79 -7.16 2.73
N VAL A 29 1.69 -7.00 1.41
CA VAL A 29 2.82 -7.10 0.50
C VAL A 29 3.03 -5.70 -0.07
N VAL A 30 4.26 -5.20 -0.09
CA VAL A 30 4.61 -3.96 -0.77
C VAL A 30 5.57 -4.24 -1.92
N TYR A 31 5.26 -3.65 -3.07
CA TYR A 31 6.18 -3.57 -4.21
C TYR A 31 6.54 -2.10 -4.38
N HIS A 32 7.82 -1.77 -4.48
CA HIS A 32 8.24 -0.40 -4.63
C HIS A 32 9.31 -0.24 -5.69
N GLN A 33 9.34 0.95 -6.29
CA GLN A 33 10.34 1.34 -7.27
C GLN A 33 10.56 2.85 -7.16
N PRO A 34 11.67 3.39 -7.70
CA PRO A 34 11.90 4.84 -7.66
C PRO A 34 10.69 5.60 -8.22
N LYS A 35 10.31 6.68 -7.55
CA LYS A 35 9.17 7.49 -7.99
C LYS A 35 9.48 8.17 -9.33
N GLN A 36 8.45 8.30 -10.15
CA GLN A 36 8.57 8.90 -11.47
C GLN A 36 8.27 10.39 -11.49
N GLY A 37 7.51 10.88 -10.51
CA GLY A 37 7.10 12.27 -10.40
C GLY A 37 7.65 12.93 -9.15
N ASP A 38 7.13 14.11 -8.84
CA ASP A 38 7.58 14.91 -7.71
C ASP A 38 7.14 14.33 -6.36
N GLU A 39 6.04 13.60 -6.35
CA GLU A 39 5.50 13.00 -5.14
C GLU A 39 5.27 11.50 -5.30
N THR A 40 5.33 10.80 -4.18
CA THR A 40 5.04 9.36 -4.12
C THR A 40 3.59 9.09 -4.56
N ARG A 41 3.42 8.04 -5.36
CA ARG A 41 2.11 7.51 -5.71
C ARG A 41 1.95 6.12 -5.12
N ILE A 42 0.75 5.82 -4.63
CA ILE A 42 0.45 4.55 -3.97
C ILE A 42 -0.78 3.91 -4.62
N GLY A 43 -0.62 2.66 -5.03
CA GLY A 43 -1.73 1.81 -5.44
C GLY A 43 -2.09 0.85 -4.32
N ILE A 44 -3.38 0.60 -4.12
CA ILE A 44 -3.86 -0.31 -3.09
C ILE A 44 -4.73 -1.37 -3.75
N SER A 45 -4.41 -2.63 -3.49
CA SER A 45 -5.13 -3.78 -4.01
C SER A 45 -5.65 -4.66 -2.88
N VAL A 46 -6.85 -5.18 -3.03
CA VAL A 46 -7.45 -6.13 -2.09
C VAL A 46 -8.12 -7.25 -2.86
N SER A 47 -7.83 -8.50 -2.47
CA SER A 47 -8.41 -9.69 -3.09
C SER A 47 -9.90 -9.83 -2.78
N LYS A 48 -10.66 -10.37 -3.74
CA LYS A 48 -12.06 -10.75 -3.53
C LYS A 48 -12.25 -11.74 -2.38
N LYS A 49 -11.22 -12.47 -2.01
CA LYS A 49 -11.23 -13.41 -0.88
C LYS A 49 -11.38 -12.72 0.47
N LEU A 50 -11.14 -11.42 0.54
CA LEU A 50 -11.24 -10.64 1.79
C LEU A 50 -12.65 -10.17 2.12
N GLY A 51 -13.63 -10.58 1.34
CA GLY A 51 -15.03 -10.28 1.59
C GLY A 51 -15.74 -9.62 0.42
N ASN A 52 -16.93 -9.13 0.66
CA ASN A 52 -17.72 -8.43 -0.36
C ASN A 52 -17.19 -7.02 -0.63
N ALA A 53 -17.81 -6.33 -1.59
CA ALA A 53 -17.37 -4.99 -2.00
C ALA A 53 -17.37 -3.99 -0.83
N VAL A 54 -18.31 -4.10 0.10
CA VAL A 54 -18.39 -3.20 1.25
C VAL A 54 -17.16 -3.35 2.13
N HIS A 55 -16.79 -4.58 2.47
CA HIS A 55 -15.60 -4.86 3.29
C HIS A 55 -14.32 -4.46 2.58
N ARG A 56 -14.19 -4.79 1.29
CA ARG A 56 -13.00 -4.43 0.52
C ARG A 56 -12.81 -2.92 0.40
N ASN A 57 -13.90 -2.17 0.22
CA ASN A 57 -13.84 -0.71 0.17
C ASN A 57 -13.45 -0.11 1.52
N LEU A 58 -13.94 -0.70 2.61
CA LEU A 58 -13.56 -0.30 3.96
C LEU A 58 -12.06 -0.48 4.18
N TYR A 59 -11.51 -1.63 3.83
CA TYR A 59 -10.08 -1.91 4.00
C TYR A 59 -9.22 -0.96 3.18
N LYS A 60 -9.59 -0.70 1.93
CA LYS A 60 -8.88 0.28 1.09
C LYS A 60 -8.87 1.67 1.73
N ARG A 61 -10.02 2.10 2.25
CA ARG A 61 -10.14 3.40 2.90
C ARG A 61 -9.26 3.49 4.14
N GLN A 62 -9.25 2.43 4.96
CA GLN A 62 -8.40 2.36 6.13
C GLN A 62 -6.92 2.47 5.75
N VAL A 63 -6.49 1.74 4.72
CA VAL A 63 -5.09 1.77 4.28
C VAL A 63 -4.72 3.14 3.71
N ARG A 64 -5.64 3.82 3.03
CA ARG A 64 -5.39 5.21 2.59
C ARG A 64 -5.18 6.14 3.77
N MET A 65 -5.95 5.98 4.85
CA MET A 65 -5.76 6.76 6.08
C MET A 65 -4.41 6.48 6.72
N MET A 66 -4.01 5.21 6.78
CA MET A 66 -2.70 4.82 7.30
C MET A 66 -1.57 5.45 6.49
N CYS A 67 -1.67 5.42 5.17
CA CYS A 67 -0.68 6.04 4.29
C CYS A 67 -0.60 7.55 4.50
N HIS A 68 -1.74 8.20 4.68
CA HIS A 68 -1.77 9.63 4.96
C HIS A 68 -0.98 9.98 6.22
N GLU A 69 -1.04 9.13 7.24
CA GLU A 69 -0.33 9.35 8.50
C GLU A 69 1.14 8.94 8.45
N LEU A 70 1.46 7.86 7.72
CA LEU A 70 2.77 7.22 7.79
C LEU A 70 3.72 7.63 6.65
N VAL A 71 3.21 8.10 5.52
CA VAL A 71 4.02 8.38 4.34
C VAL A 71 4.17 9.87 4.11
N ASP A 72 5.41 10.31 3.96
CA ASP A 72 5.72 11.67 3.50
C ASP A 72 5.76 11.65 1.98
N PHE A 73 4.68 12.08 1.32
CA PHE A 73 4.53 11.99 -0.12
C PHE A 73 5.53 12.84 -0.90
N LYS A 74 6.04 13.91 -0.31
CA LYS A 74 7.02 14.79 -0.97
C LYS A 74 8.43 14.26 -0.87
N ASN A 75 8.80 13.73 0.28
CA ASN A 75 10.17 13.35 0.59
C ASN A 75 10.47 11.86 0.42
N THR A 76 9.45 11.03 0.32
CA THR A 76 9.63 9.61 0.02
C THR A 76 10.08 9.45 -1.44
N ASN A 77 11.07 8.60 -1.67
CA ASN A 77 11.72 8.46 -2.98
C ASN A 77 11.12 7.36 -3.87
N TYR A 78 10.04 6.72 -3.42
CA TYR A 78 9.49 5.54 -4.09
C TYR A 78 8.01 5.70 -4.40
N ASP A 79 7.59 5.12 -5.52
CA ASP A 79 6.20 4.75 -5.75
C ASP A 79 6.01 3.34 -5.21
N MET A 80 4.81 3.01 -4.75
CA MET A 80 4.56 1.69 -4.18
C MET A 80 3.16 1.16 -4.51
N VAL A 81 3.05 -0.17 -4.53
CA VAL A 81 1.78 -0.90 -4.57
C VAL A 81 1.67 -1.69 -3.27
N LEU A 82 0.58 -1.47 -2.54
CA LEU A 82 0.26 -2.20 -1.32
C LEU A 82 -0.83 -3.21 -1.63
N ILE A 83 -0.54 -4.48 -1.34
CA ILE A 83 -1.52 -5.56 -1.47
C ILE A 83 -1.94 -5.95 -0.06
N ILE A 84 -3.24 -5.85 0.21
CA ILE A 84 -3.81 -6.22 1.51
C ILE A 84 -3.93 -7.73 1.57
N ARG A 85 -3.28 -8.35 2.55
CA ARG A 85 -3.27 -9.80 2.71
C ARG A 85 -4.49 -10.29 3.49
N PHE A 86 -4.79 -11.58 3.35
CA PHE A 86 -5.94 -12.22 4.01
C PHE A 86 -5.96 -11.99 5.53
N ASN A 87 -4.82 -12.01 6.18
CA ASN A 87 -4.72 -11.83 7.63
C ASN A 87 -5.13 -10.44 8.12
N TYR A 88 -5.21 -9.46 7.22
CA TYR A 88 -5.64 -8.10 7.55
C TYR A 88 -6.98 -8.09 8.27
N SER A 89 -7.93 -8.90 7.80
CA SER A 89 -9.29 -8.94 8.35
C SER A 89 -9.36 -9.49 9.78
N SER A 90 -8.34 -10.23 10.21
CA SER A 90 -8.26 -10.82 11.56
C SER A 90 -7.59 -9.91 12.58
N LEU A 91 -7.05 -8.78 12.14
CA LEU A 91 -6.30 -7.86 12.99
C LEU A 91 -7.04 -6.54 13.16
N SER A 92 -6.74 -5.83 14.24
CA SER A 92 -7.29 -4.50 14.47
C SER A 92 -6.66 -3.46 13.54
N TYR A 93 -7.31 -2.30 13.41
CA TYR A 93 -6.78 -1.17 12.67
C TYR A 93 -5.37 -0.80 13.18
N GLU A 94 -5.20 -0.70 14.49
CA GLU A 94 -3.90 -0.33 15.07
C GLU A 94 -2.81 -1.36 14.79
N GLU A 95 -3.15 -2.64 14.87
CA GLU A 95 -2.20 -3.72 14.55
C GLU A 95 -1.78 -3.65 13.08
N ASN A 96 -2.74 -3.46 12.18
CA ASN A 96 -2.47 -3.34 10.75
C ASN A 96 -1.63 -2.10 10.45
N LYS A 97 -1.93 -0.98 11.09
CA LYS A 97 -1.18 0.26 10.93
C LYS A 97 0.27 0.09 11.39
N ASN A 98 0.47 -0.54 12.54
CA ASN A 98 1.82 -0.84 13.05
C ASN A 98 2.56 -1.77 12.10
N ASN A 99 1.87 -2.76 11.54
CA ASN A 99 2.47 -3.67 10.56
C ASN A 99 2.86 -2.93 9.28
N LEU A 100 2.05 -1.98 8.83
CA LEU A 100 2.40 -1.16 7.66
C LEU A 100 3.65 -0.33 7.93
N GLU A 101 3.73 0.34 9.08
CA GLU A 101 4.90 1.13 9.44
C GLU A 101 6.17 0.27 9.49
N LYS A 102 6.10 -0.88 10.14
CA LYS A 102 7.23 -1.81 10.22
C LYS A 102 7.68 -2.29 8.83
N LEU A 103 6.72 -2.55 7.95
CA LEU A 103 7.03 -2.99 6.59
C LEU A 103 7.73 -1.90 5.79
N LEU A 104 7.27 -0.67 5.89
CA LEU A 104 7.89 0.48 5.21
C LEU A 104 9.32 0.69 5.70
N ILE A 105 9.56 0.55 6.98
CA ILE A 105 10.91 0.65 7.57
C ILE A 105 11.79 -0.50 7.09
N LYS A 106 11.28 -1.73 7.13
CA LYS A 106 12.00 -2.92 6.66
C LYS A 106 12.40 -2.81 5.20
N ALA A 107 11.52 -2.25 4.38
CA ALA A 107 11.77 -2.05 2.95
C ALA A 107 12.63 -0.81 2.67
N LYS A 108 13.00 -0.07 3.69
CA LYS A 108 13.79 1.18 3.58
C LYS A 108 13.07 2.26 2.76
N ILE A 109 11.74 2.22 2.77
CA ILE A 109 10.92 3.26 2.15
C ILE A 109 10.76 4.45 3.10
N LYS A 110 10.75 4.15 4.39
CA LYS A 110 10.57 5.15 5.43
C LYS A 110 11.81 5.30 6.32
#